data_47ec3915e7907dc56675be70bdd0e083
#
_entry.id   47ec3915e7907dc56675be70bdd0e083
#
_cell.length_a   1.000
_cell.length_b   1.000
_cell.length_c   1.000
_cell.angle_alpha   90.00
_cell.angle_beta   90.00
_cell.angle_gamma   90.00
#
_symmetry.space_group_name_H-M   'P 1'
#
loop_
_entity.id
_entity.type
_entity.pdbx_description
1 polymer ?
#
loop_
_entity_poly.entity_id
_entity_poly.type
_entity_poly.pdbx_seq_one_letter_code
_entity_poly.pdbx_strand_id
1 'polypeptide(L)'
;MVGELILFFQKRSVQVVLLSEYGISPVDKAIHLNRLFREKGWLTVKEELGLELLDAGASKVFAVADHQVAHIYVNDPSLLSQVRSVVEFTPGVAQVLAAKEKTAAGIHHPRAGDLIAVAKENAWFTYYYWFDDQRAPDFARCVDIHRKPGYDPVELFLDPTLRSPKLKIAGKLLKKKLGFRMLMDVVPLDASLVKGSHGCRPANPADWPVLITERHEFLPAHQLDSTAVYDILKRHVIGP
;
A
#
# COMPACT_ATOMS: atom_id res chain seq x y z
N MET A 1 26.63 4.70 4.44
CA MET A 1 25.59 5.07 5.46
C MET A 1 25.25 3.89 6.39
N VAL A 2 24.67 2.75 5.93
CA VAL A 2 24.34 1.63 6.85
C VAL A 2 25.59 1.08 7.54
N GLY A 3 26.67 0.79 6.80
CA GLY A 3 27.93 0.31 7.39
C GLY A 3 28.55 1.28 8.39
N GLU A 4 28.44 2.58 8.18
CA GLU A 4 28.93 3.58 9.14
C GLU A 4 28.13 3.56 10.45
N LEU A 5 26.79 3.36 10.37
CA LEU A 5 25.96 3.20 11.56
C LEU A 5 26.33 1.92 12.32
N ILE A 6 26.51 0.81 11.63
CA ILE A 6 26.94 -0.45 12.24
C ILE A 6 28.26 -0.23 12.99
N LEU A 7 29.28 0.30 12.32
CA LEU A 7 30.60 0.58 12.92
C LEU A 7 30.52 1.56 14.11
N PHE A 8 29.64 2.57 14.01
CA PHE A 8 29.44 3.53 15.09
C PHE A 8 28.91 2.85 16.37
N PHE A 9 27.93 1.95 16.23
CA PHE A 9 27.36 1.23 17.37
C PHE A 9 28.29 0.12 17.90
N GLN A 10 28.94 -0.61 17.02
CA GLN A 10 29.93 -1.63 17.41
C GLN A 10 31.08 -1.07 18.26
N LYS A 11 31.61 0.12 17.88
CA LYS A 11 32.65 0.82 18.69
C LYS A 11 32.18 1.19 20.11
N ARG A 12 30.88 1.09 20.38
CA ARG A 12 30.24 1.38 21.68
C ARG A 12 29.76 0.11 22.38
N SER A 13 30.18 -1.05 21.90
CA SER A 13 29.74 -2.35 22.40
C SER A 13 28.21 -2.53 22.36
N VAL A 14 27.56 -1.87 21.40
CA VAL A 14 26.13 -2.03 21.17
C VAL A 14 25.94 -3.08 20.09
N GLN A 15 25.15 -4.09 20.39
CA GLN A 15 24.76 -5.14 19.45
C GLN A 15 23.84 -4.58 18.37
N VAL A 16 24.10 -4.92 17.13
CA VAL A 16 23.32 -4.46 15.97
C VAL A 16 22.61 -5.63 15.31
N VAL A 17 21.33 -5.49 15.10
CA VAL A 17 20.54 -6.34 14.21
C VAL A 17 19.97 -5.46 13.11
N LEU A 18 20.28 -5.78 11.86
CA LEU A 18 19.74 -5.09 10.69
C LEU A 18 18.65 -5.96 10.08
N LEU A 19 17.49 -5.38 9.85
CA LEU A 19 16.41 -6.07 9.16
C LEU A 19 15.64 -5.11 8.24
N SER A 20 15.03 -5.66 7.21
CA SER A 20 14.00 -4.98 6.41
C SER A 20 12.65 -5.67 6.62
N GLU A 21 11.59 -4.88 6.67
CA GLU A 21 10.22 -5.37 6.84
C GLU A 21 9.73 -6.10 5.60
N TYR A 22 10.10 -5.59 4.42
CA TYR A 22 9.76 -6.15 3.10
C TYR A 22 10.88 -5.85 2.09
N GLY A 23 10.84 -6.59 0.97
CA GLY A 23 11.57 -6.24 -0.24
C GLY A 23 10.73 -5.34 -1.16
N ILE A 24 11.34 -4.66 -2.09
CA ILE A 24 10.67 -3.83 -3.10
C ILE A 24 10.94 -4.42 -4.48
N SER A 25 9.85 -4.76 -5.19
CA SER A 25 9.93 -5.25 -6.58
C SER A 25 9.66 -4.12 -7.56
N PRO A 26 10.32 -4.10 -8.73
CA PRO A 26 10.00 -3.16 -9.81
C PRO A 26 8.58 -3.36 -10.30
N VAL A 27 7.83 -2.24 -10.49
CA VAL A 27 6.47 -2.28 -11.01
C VAL A 27 6.29 -1.33 -12.19
N ASP A 28 5.44 -1.73 -13.13
CA ASP A 28 5.10 -0.97 -14.33
C ASP A 28 3.59 -0.93 -14.60
N LYS A 29 2.80 -1.67 -13.80
CA LYS A 29 1.37 -1.81 -14.01
C LYS A 29 0.54 -1.44 -12.79
N ALA A 30 -0.23 -0.37 -12.90
CA ALA A 30 -1.25 -0.01 -11.91
C ALA A 30 -2.58 -0.74 -12.20
N ILE A 31 -3.23 -1.26 -11.17
CA ILE A 31 -4.54 -1.93 -11.21
C ILE A 31 -5.55 -1.07 -10.48
N HIS A 32 -6.66 -0.73 -11.14
CA HIS A 32 -7.69 0.17 -10.62
C HIS A 32 -8.97 -0.61 -10.27
N LEU A 33 -8.97 -1.43 -9.20
CA LEU A 33 -10.12 -2.26 -8.83
C LEU A 33 -11.38 -1.44 -8.58
N ASN A 34 -11.26 -0.29 -7.93
CA ASN A 34 -12.42 0.55 -7.64
C ASN A 34 -13.05 1.17 -8.91
N ARG A 35 -12.25 1.49 -9.95
CA ARG A 35 -12.78 1.87 -11.27
C ARG A 35 -13.53 0.70 -11.90
N LEU A 36 -12.97 -0.50 -11.87
CA LEU A 36 -13.60 -1.72 -12.37
C LEU A 36 -14.95 -1.99 -11.67
N PHE A 37 -14.98 -1.89 -10.34
CA PHE A 37 -16.22 -2.07 -9.58
C PHE A 37 -17.26 -0.99 -9.90
N ARG A 38 -16.82 0.23 -10.16
CA ARG A 38 -17.70 1.32 -10.59
C ARG A 38 -18.27 1.08 -11.99
N GLU A 39 -17.46 0.61 -12.95
CA GLU A 39 -17.90 0.20 -14.29
C GLU A 39 -18.96 -0.90 -14.26
N LYS A 40 -18.88 -1.81 -13.27
CA LYS A 40 -19.86 -2.86 -13.03
C LYS A 40 -21.13 -2.37 -12.30
N GLY A 41 -21.18 -1.10 -11.89
CA GLY A 41 -22.30 -0.57 -11.09
C GLY A 41 -22.32 -1.10 -9.65
N TRP A 42 -21.19 -1.58 -9.13
CA TRP A 42 -21.09 -2.10 -7.77
C TRP A 42 -20.57 -1.06 -6.78
N LEU A 43 -19.78 -0.09 -7.24
CA LEU A 43 -19.26 1.00 -6.44
C LEU A 43 -20.07 2.27 -6.67
N THR A 44 -20.46 2.92 -5.59
CA THR A 44 -21.23 4.17 -5.57
C THR A 44 -20.33 5.33 -5.13
N VAL A 45 -20.50 6.48 -5.79
CA VAL A 45 -19.88 7.73 -5.38
C VAL A 45 -20.93 8.76 -5.02
N LYS A 46 -20.60 9.66 -4.09
CA LYS A 46 -21.34 10.90 -3.82
C LYS A 46 -20.65 12.04 -4.56
N GLU A 47 -21.44 12.95 -5.10
CA GLU A 47 -20.94 14.18 -5.68
C GLU A 47 -21.09 15.33 -4.68
N GLU A 48 -19.97 15.96 -4.34
CA GLU A 48 -19.93 17.14 -3.47
C GLU A 48 -19.09 18.23 -4.14
N LEU A 49 -19.71 19.39 -4.41
CA LEU A 49 -19.05 20.53 -5.06
C LEU A 49 -18.40 20.17 -6.41
N GLY A 50 -19.00 19.26 -7.16
CA GLY A 50 -18.49 18.78 -8.45
C GLY A 50 -17.39 17.72 -8.36
N LEU A 51 -17.00 17.31 -7.14
CA LEU A 51 -16.00 16.27 -6.89
C LEU A 51 -16.66 14.98 -6.42
N GLU A 52 -16.03 13.85 -6.71
CA GLU A 52 -16.56 12.53 -6.40
C GLU A 52 -15.93 11.98 -5.11
N LEU A 53 -16.76 11.55 -4.19
CA LEU A 53 -16.36 10.89 -2.94
C LEU A 53 -16.88 9.45 -2.94
N LEU A 54 -16.04 8.49 -2.54
CA LEU A 54 -16.47 7.10 -2.37
C LEU A 54 -17.56 7.03 -1.27
N ASP A 55 -18.71 6.46 -1.61
CA ASP A 55 -19.70 6.04 -0.64
C ASP A 55 -19.56 4.53 -0.37
N ALA A 56 -18.69 4.18 0.57
CA ALA A 56 -18.44 2.79 0.92
C ALA A 56 -19.69 2.10 1.47
N GLY A 57 -20.57 2.84 2.18
CA GLY A 57 -21.80 2.29 2.77
C GLY A 57 -22.86 1.97 1.73
N ALA A 58 -22.99 2.80 0.69
CA ALA A 58 -23.93 2.56 -0.41
C ALA A 58 -23.36 1.66 -1.51
N SER A 59 -22.05 1.43 -1.51
CA SER A 59 -21.40 0.54 -2.48
C SER A 59 -21.71 -0.91 -2.17
N LYS A 60 -22.04 -1.70 -3.18
CA LYS A 60 -22.15 -3.16 -3.05
C LYS A 60 -20.78 -3.82 -2.89
N VAL A 61 -19.76 -3.24 -3.54
CA VAL A 61 -18.37 -3.71 -3.52
C VAL A 61 -17.43 -2.52 -3.59
N PHE A 62 -16.38 -2.53 -2.79
CA PHE A 62 -15.25 -1.59 -2.89
C PHE A 62 -13.94 -2.24 -2.44
N ALA A 63 -12.81 -1.67 -2.83
CA ALA A 63 -11.49 -2.13 -2.43
C ALA A 63 -10.76 -1.06 -1.62
N VAL A 64 -10.02 -1.51 -0.61
CA VAL A 64 -9.01 -0.74 0.11
C VAL A 64 -7.65 -1.27 -0.31
N ALA A 65 -6.93 -0.48 -1.10
CA ALA A 65 -5.66 -0.86 -1.70
C ALA A 65 -4.47 -0.53 -0.79
N ASP A 66 -3.52 -1.43 -0.74
CA ASP A 66 -2.23 -1.23 -0.07
C ASP A 66 -1.13 -1.89 -0.91
N HIS A 67 -0.47 -1.10 -1.75
CA HIS A 67 0.61 -1.54 -2.62
C HIS A 67 0.22 -2.74 -3.52
N GLN A 68 0.79 -3.93 -3.28
CA GLN A 68 0.51 -5.14 -4.06
C GLN A 68 -0.60 -6.01 -3.46
N VAL A 69 -1.28 -5.51 -2.43
CA VAL A 69 -2.41 -6.18 -1.79
C VAL A 69 -3.63 -5.25 -1.80
N ALA A 70 -4.82 -5.79 -1.99
CA ALA A 70 -6.07 -5.05 -1.86
C ALA A 70 -7.11 -5.88 -1.09
N HIS A 71 -7.68 -5.29 -0.04
CA HIS A 71 -8.82 -5.83 0.68
C HIS A 71 -10.10 -5.45 -0.05
N ILE A 72 -10.91 -6.43 -0.42
CA ILE A 72 -12.16 -6.23 -1.14
C ILE A 72 -13.31 -6.54 -0.18
N TYR A 73 -14.17 -5.54 0.03
CA TYR A 73 -15.35 -5.63 0.87
C TYR A 73 -16.58 -5.79 -0.01
N VAL A 74 -17.38 -6.82 0.26
CA VAL A 74 -18.56 -7.19 -0.52
C VAL A 74 -19.80 -7.03 0.35
N ASN A 75 -20.38 -5.83 0.36
CA ASN A 75 -21.57 -5.50 1.16
C ASN A 75 -22.84 -6.23 0.66
N ASP A 76 -22.86 -6.68 -0.60
CA ASP A 76 -23.89 -7.55 -1.16
C ASP A 76 -23.33 -8.97 -1.31
N PRO A 77 -23.56 -9.89 -0.35
CA PRO A 77 -22.99 -11.23 -0.38
C PRO A 77 -23.35 -12.05 -1.61
N SER A 78 -24.45 -11.72 -2.29
CA SER A 78 -24.85 -12.41 -3.54
C SER A 78 -23.85 -12.22 -4.66
N LEU A 79 -23.04 -11.16 -4.61
CA LEU A 79 -22.02 -10.84 -5.61
C LEU A 79 -20.66 -11.50 -5.35
N LEU A 80 -20.43 -12.15 -4.20
CA LEU A 80 -19.12 -12.62 -3.78
C LEU A 80 -18.42 -13.47 -4.84
N SER A 81 -19.12 -14.47 -5.40
CA SER A 81 -18.56 -15.35 -6.43
C SER A 81 -18.26 -14.61 -7.73
N GLN A 82 -19.13 -13.69 -8.12
CA GLN A 82 -18.94 -12.88 -9.33
C GLN A 82 -17.77 -11.90 -9.17
N VAL A 83 -17.67 -11.24 -8.00
CA VAL A 83 -16.54 -10.35 -7.68
C VAL A 83 -15.24 -11.11 -7.70
N ARG A 84 -15.17 -12.29 -7.06
CA ARG A 84 -13.99 -13.16 -7.08
C ARG A 84 -13.57 -13.44 -8.53
N SER A 85 -14.48 -13.94 -9.37
CA SER A 85 -14.19 -14.25 -10.77
C SER A 85 -13.68 -13.03 -11.54
N VAL A 86 -14.35 -11.87 -11.42
CA VAL A 86 -13.95 -10.65 -12.12
C VAL A 86 -12.55 -10.19 -11.71
N VAL A 87 -12.22 -10.28 -10.42
CA VAL A 87 -10.90 -9.88 -9.92
C VAL A 87 -9.82 -10.88 -10.35
N GLU A 88 -10.08 -12.18 -10.30
CA GLU A 88 -9.14 -13.22 -10.74
C GLU A 88 -8.75 -13.07 -12.21
N PHE A 89 -9.69 -12.67 -13.07
CA PHE A 89 -9.41 -12.40 -14.49
C PHE A 89 -8.89 -10.98 -14.77
N THR A 90 -8.72 -10.14 -13.76
CA THR A 90 -8.16 -8.79 -13.95
C THR A 90 -6.66 -8.88 -14.26
N PRO A 91 -6.21 -8.32 -15.40
CA PRO A 91 -4.80 -8.38 -15.78
C PRO A 91 -3.89 -7.71 -14.75
N GLY A 92 -2.93 -8.45 -14.21
CA GLY A 92 -2.01 -8.00 -13.17
C GLY A 92 -2.33 -8.56 -11.78
N VAL A 93 -3.50 -9.16 -11.58
CA VAL A 93 -3.81 -9.93 -10.38
C VAL A 93 -3.15 -11.31 -10.48
N ALA A 94 -2.49 -11.74 -9.41
CA ALA A 94 -1.86 -13.05 -9.31
C ALA A 94 -2.79 -14.07 -8.65
N GLN A 95 -3.49 -13.65 -7.59
CA GLN A 95 -4.40 -14.53 -6.84
C GLN A 95 -5.45 -13.74 -6.08
N VAL A 96 -6.56 -14.40 -5.76
CA VAL A 96 -7.63 -13.88 -4.90
C VAL A 96 -7.89 -14.88 -3.79
N LEU A 97 -7.73 -14.43 -2.55
CA LEU A 97 -7.87 -15.25 -1.35
C LEU A 97 -9.24 -15.03 -0.72
N ALA A 98 -10.04 -16.08 -0.61
CA ALA A 98 -11.28 -16.10 0.18
C ALA A 98 -11.01 -16.67 1.59
N ALA A 99 -12.04 -16.94 2.36
CA ALA A 99 -11.92 -17.31 3.78
C ALA A 99 -10.95 -18.48 4.04
N LYS A 100 -11.03 -19.56 3.26
CA LYS A 100 -10.15 -20.74 3.41
C LYS A 100 -8.69 -20.43 3.09
N GLU A 101 -8.46 -19.76 1.98
CA GLU A 101 -7.12 -19.38 1.54
C GLU A 101 -6.50 -18.34 2.50
N LYS A 102 -7.28 -17.38 3.01
CA LYS A 102 -6.83 -16.42 4.04
C LYS A 102 -6.42 -17.13 5.32
N THR A 103 -7.18 -18.15 5.76
CA THR A 103 -6.83 -18.95 6.94
C THR A 103 -5.55 -19.73 6.73
N ALA A 104 -5.39 -20.39 5.58
CA ALA A 104 -4.19 -21.13 5.22
C ALA A 104 -2.94 -20.23 5.14
N ALA A 105 -3.12 -18.97 4.71
CA ALA A 105 -2.06 -17.97 4.65
C ALA A 105 -1.79 -17.25 6.00
N GLY A 106 -2.55 -17.56 7.07
CA GLY A 106 -2.40 -16.92 8.37
C GLY A 106 -2.85 -15.47 8.46
N ILE A 107 -3.62 -14.98 7.46
CA ILE A 107 -4.08 -13.58 7.36
C ILE A 107 -5.59 -13.41 7.52
N HIS A 108 -6.27 -14.45 8.00
CA HIS A 108 -7.70 -14.36 8.29
C HIS A 108 -7.95 -13.52 9.55
N HIS A 109 -8.69 -12.42 9.40
CA HIS A 109 -9.06 -11.54 10.48
C HIS A 109 -10.46 -10.93 10.23
N PRO A 110 -11.30 -10.66 11.26
CA PRO A 110 -12.64 -10.08 11.08
C PRO A 110 -12.66 -8.72 10.36
N ARG A 111 -11.57 -7.95 10.44
CA ARG A 111 -11.42 -6.66 9.74
C ARG A 111 -10.84 -6.81 8.33
N ALA A 112 -10.36 -7.97 7.94
CA ALA A 112 -9.92 -8.21 6.57
C ALA A 112 -11.12 -8.17 5.62
N GLY A 113 -10.91 -7.73 4.38
CA GLY A 113 -11.93 -7.80 3.34
C GLY A 113 -12.46 -9.23 3.14
N ASP A 114 -13.64 -9.36 2.60
CA ASP A 114 -14.23 -10.66 2.26
C ASP A 114 -13.29 -11.45 1.32
N LEU A 115 -12.66 -10.73 0.38
CA LEU A 115 -11.60 -11.24 -0.47
C LEU A 115 -10.34 -10.39 -0.27
N ILE A 116 -9.17 -11.00 -0.49
CA ILE A 116 -7.89 -10.30 -0.60
C ILE A 116 -7.32 -10.59 -1.99
N ALA A 117 -7.11 -9.56 -2.78
CA ALA A 117 -6.39 -9.66 -4.05
C ALA A 117 -4.89 -9.41 -3.82
N VAL A 118 -4.05 -10.22 -4.45
CA VAL A 118 -2.59 -10.06 -4.49
C VAL A 118 -2.18 -9.82 -5.93
N ALA A 119 -1.39 -8.79 -6.18
CA ALA A 119 -0.90 -8.46 -7.51
C ALA A 119 0.25 -9.37 -7.94
N LYS A 120 0.51 -9.44 -9.24
CA LYS A 120 1.77 -9.96 -9.79
C LYS A 120 2.92 -9.04 -9.39
N GLU A 121 4.15 -9.56 -9.40
CA GLU A 121 5.35 -8.82 -8.98
C GLU A 121 5.50 -7.44 -9.66
N ASN A 122 5.15 -7.36 -10.95
CA ASN A 122 5.24 -6.12 -11.72
C ASN A 122 4.01 -5.22 -11.65
N ALA A 123 3.03 -5.53 -10.79
CA ALA A 123 1.78 -4.79 -10.69
C ALA A 123 1.50 -4.35 -9.24
N TRP A 124 0.63 -3.34 -9.08
CA TRP A 124 0.21 -2.83 -7.79
C TRP A 124 -1.20 -2.23 -7.87
N PHE A 125 -1.89 -2.05 -6.73
CA PHE A 125 -3.26 -1.55 -6.69
C PHE A 125 -3.32 -0.08 -6.32
N THR A 126 -4.13 0.69 -7.06
CA THR A 126 -4.51 2.06 -6.68
C THR A 126 -5.84 2.05 -5.94
N TYR A 127 -6.11 3.13 -5.19
CA TYR A 127 -7.42 3.36 -4.59
C TYR A 127 -8.39 4.11 -5.53
N TYR A 128 -7.95 4.51 -6.73
CA TYR A 128 -8.70 5.40 -7.64
C TYR A 128 -10.05 4.80 -8.06
N TYR A 129 -11.10 5.58 -7.83
CA TYR A 129 -12.48 5.22 -8.17
C TYR A 129 -13.14 6.20 -9.15
N TRP A 130 -12.60 7.41 -9.36
CA TRP A 130 -13.07 8.39 -10.33
C TRP A 130 -12.58 8.06 -11.75
N PHE A 131 -13.36 8.45 -12.77
CA PHE A 131 -12.99 8.26 -14.16
C PHE A 131 -12.32 9.50 -14.76
N ASP A 132 -12.68 10.69 -14.25
CA ASP A 132 -12.13 11.97 -14.67
C ASP A 132 -11.33 12.58 -13.50
N ASP A 133 -10.06 12.87 -13.75
CA ASP A 133 -9.15 13.45 -12.75
C ASP A 133 -9.57 14.87 -12.30
N GLN A 134 -10.42 15.57 -13.08
CA GLN A 134 -11.01 16.84 -12.68
C GLN A 134 -12.09 16.66 -11.59
N ARG A 135 -12.68 15.47 -11.54
CA ARG A 135 -13.69 15.10 -10.53
C ARG A 135 -13.11 14.30 -9.36
N ALA A 136 -11.78 14.08 -9.36
CA ALA A 136 -11.11 13.43 -8.22
C ALA A 136 -11.39 14.19 -6.92
N PRO A 137 -11.49 13.49 -5.76
CA PRO A 137 -11.73 14.14 -4.48
C PRO A 137 -10.63 15.15 -4.14
N ASP A 138 -10.96 16.17 -3.36
CA ASP A 138 -10.04 17.26 -3.00
C ASP A 138 -8.75 16.78 -2.34
N PHE A 139 -8.83 15.68 -1.60
CA PHE A 139 -7.68 15.07 -0.93
C PHE A 139 -6.79 14.24 -1.87
N ALA A 140 -7.24 13.86 -3.06
CA ALA A 140 -6.48 12.98 -3.95
C ALA A 140 -5.12 13.57 -4.35
N ARG A 141 -5.05 14.90 -4.49
CA ARG A 141 -3.80 15.62 -4.81
C ARG A 141 -3.01 16.07 -3.58
N CYS A 142 -3.37 15.58 -2.39
CA CYS A 142 -2.74 15.94 -1.12
C CYS A 142 -2.01 14.75 -0.50
N VAL A 143 -1.04 15.05 0.36
CA VAL A 143 -0.50 14.07 1.32
C VAL A 143 -1.50 13.99 2.46
N ASP A 144 -2.39 12.99 2.40
CA ASP A 144 -3.47 12.81 3.38
C ASP A 144 -3.91 11.33 3.44
N ILE A 145 -3.05 10.51 4.01
CA ILE A 145 -3.23 9.05 4.07
C ILE A 145 -4.51 8.62 4.81
N HIS A 146 -5.04 9.45 5.70
CA HIS A 146 -6.20 9.09 6.52
C HIS A 146 -7.55 9.31 5.81
N ARG A 147 -7.59 10.09 4.73
CA ARG A 147 -8.80 10.33 3.94
C ARG A 147 -8.92 9.42 2.72
N LYS A 148 -7.81 8.84 2.28
CA LYS A 148 -7.78 7.95 1.12
C LYS A 148 -8.24 6.54 1.52
N PRO A 149 -9.06 5.87 0.72
CA PRO A 149 -9.46 4.47 0.98
C PRO A 149 -8.32 3.52 0.57
N GLY A 150 -7.24 3.50 1.33
CA GLY A 150 -6.01 2.77 1.11
C GLY A 150 -4.78 3.65 1.08
N TYR A 151 -3.63 3.04 0.84
CA TYR A 151 -2.35 3.74 0.70
C TYR A 151 -2.12 4.17 -0.76
N ASP A 152 -1.55 5.35 -0.94
CA ASP A 152 -1.26 5.92 -2.26
C ASP A 152 0.23 6.24 -2.40
N PRO A 153 1.05 5.36 -3.00
CA PRO A 153 2.47 5.62 -3.21
C PRO A 153 2.75 6.87 -4.06
N VAL A 154 1.78 7.34 -4.83
CA VAL A 154 1.91 8.55 -5.64
C VAL A 154 2.10 9.80 -4.78
N GLU A 155 1.74 9.77 -3.49
CA GLU A 155 2.01 10.84 -2.53
C GLU A 155 3.49 11.17 -2.34
N LEU A 156 4.39 10.26 -2.72
CA LEU A 156 5.84 10.48 -2.65
C LEU A 156 6.36 11.40 -3.76
N PHE A 157 5.53 11.74 -4.74
CA PHE A 157 5.93 12.56 -5.90
C PHE A 157 5.30 13.94 -5.85
N LEU A 158 6.05 14.92 -6.31
CA LEU A 158 5.51 16.22 -6.69
C LEU A 158 4.97 16.14 -8.11
N ASP A 159 3.80 16.75 -8.35
CA ASP A 159 3.19 16.79 -9.67
C ASP A 159 4.16 17.44 -10.69
N PRO A 160 4.64 16.69 -11.69
CA PRO A 160 5.63 17.19 -12.66
C PRO A 160 5.07 18.30 -13.56
N THR A 161 3.75 18.50 -13.61
CA THR A 161 3.12 19.55 -14.38
C THR A 161 3.20 20.93 -13.71
N LEU A 162 3.56 20.97 -12.43
CA LEU A 162 3.71 22.21 -11.67
C LEU A 162 4.96 22.98 -12.11
N ARG A 163 4.78 24.16 -12.70
CA ARG A 163 5.90 25.03 -13.13
C ARG A 163 6.80 25.47 -11.99
N SER A 164 6.25 25.73 -10.82
CA SER A 164 6.96 26.27 -9.65
C SER A 164 6.44 25.66 -8.34
N PRO A 165 6.72 24.37 -8.07
CA PRO A 165 6.17 23.67 -6.91
C PRO A 165 6.59 24.33 -5.59
N LYS A 166 7.83 24.85 -5.47
CA LYS A 166 8.31 25.55 -4.28
C LYS A 166 7.51 26.83 -3.98
N LEU A 167 7.16 27.62 -5.00
CA LEU A 167 6.34 28.83 -4.82
C LEU A 167 4.90 28.46 -4.45
N LYS A 168 4.33 27.42 -5.06
CA LYS A 168 3.00 26.93 -4.68
C LYS A 168 2.97 26.48 -3.22
N ILE A 169 3.96 25.71 -2.79
CA ILE A 169 4.10 25.23 -1.40
C ILE A 169 4.24 26.44 -0.45
N ALA A 170 5.13 27.39 -0.76
CA ALA A 170 5.33 28.60 0.06
C ALA A 170 4.04 29.41 0.22
N GLY A 171 3.29 29.60 -0.89
CA GLY A 171 1.99 30.28 -0.85
C GLY A 171 0.95 29.55 0.00
N LYS A 172 0.91 28.22 -0.06
CA LYS A 172 0.02 27.37 0.77
C LYS A 172 0.41 27.49 2.25
N LEU A 173 1.70 27.45 2.57
CA LEU A 173 2.19 27.61 3.95
C LEU A 173 1.88 29.02 4.51
N LEU A 174 2.00 30.06 3.68
CA LEU A 174 1.61 31.40 4.06
C LEU A 174 0.10 31.49 4.37
N LYS A 175 -0.76 30.93 3.51
CA LYS A 175 -2.20 30.83 3.78
C LYS A 175 -2.49 30.15 5.12
N LYS A 176 -1.82 29.02 5.40
CA LYS A 176 -1.92 28.31 6.68
C LYS A 176 -1.52 29.21 7.85
N LYS A 177 -0.39 29.92 7.72
CA LYS A 177 0.10 30.84 8.76
C LYS A 177 -0.88 32.01 9.05
N LEU A 178 -1.62 32.44 8.02
CA LEU A 178 -2.65 33.46 8.13
C LEU A 178 -4.00 32.94 8.65
N GLY A 179 -4.09 31.66 9.02
CA GLY A 179 -5.31 31.05 9.57
C GLY A 179 -6.32 30.56 8.51
N PHE A 180 -5.99 30.63 7.22
CA PHE A 180 -6.88 30.11 6.17
C PHE A 180 -6.78 28.59 6.04
N ARG A 181 -7.94 27.96 5.81
CA ARG A 181 -7.97 26.56 5.39
C ARG A 181 -7.25 26.42 4.03
N MET A 182 -6.35 25.44 3.93
CA MET A 182 -5.66 25.15 2.68
C MET A 182 -5.48 23.62 2.52
N LEU A 183 -5.42 23.20 1.28
CA LEU A 183 -5.01 21.84 0.88
C LEU A 183 -3.63 21.94 0.24
N MET A 184 -2.72 21.01 0.59
CA MET A 184 -1.39 20.92 -0.01
C MET A 184 -1.48 20.05 -1.28
N ASP A 185 -2.17 20.58 -2.29
CA ASP A 185 -2.50 19.95 -3.57
C ASP A 185 -1.30 19.96 -4.54
N VAL A 186 -0.28 19.20 -4.22
CA VAL A 186 0.98 19.12 -4.99
C VAL A 186 1.29 17.70 -5.49
N VAL A 187 0.45 16.73 -5.15
CA VAL A 187 0.57 15.32 -5.53
C VAL A 187 -0.05 15.10 -6.91
N PRO A 188 0.60 14.36 -7.82
CA PRO A 188 0.02 14.00 -9.11
C PRO A 188 -1.07 12.92 -8.95
N LEU A 189 -1.83 12.67 -10.02
CA LEU A 189 -2.74 11.52 -10.11
C LEU A 189 -2.25 10.48 -11.12
N ASP A 190 -0.97 10.56 -11.49
CA ASP A 190 -0.33 9.67 -12.44
C ASP A 190 0.30 8.46 -11.74
N ALA A 191 -0.43 7.36 -11.73
CA ALA A 191 0.02 6.10 -11.15
C ALA A 191 1.27 5.52 -11.85
N SER A 192 1.58 5.94 -13.08
CA SER A 192 2.75 5.45 -13.83
C SER A 192 4.09 5.92 -13.26
N LEU A 193 4.09 6.91 -12.36
CA LEU A 193 5.29 7.38 -11.65
C LEU A 193 5.81 6.37 -10.63
N VAL A 194 4.96 5.48 -10.13
CA VAL A 194 5.36 4.43 -9.18
C VAL A 194 6.14 3.36 -9.93
N LYS A 195 7.41 3.15 -9.53
CA LYS A 195 8.34 2.20 -10.16
C LYS A 195 8.76 1.07 -9.23
N GLY A 196 8.37 1.12 -7.97
CA GLY A 196 8.62 0.07 -6.99
C GLY A 196 7.43 -0.12 -6.07
N SER A 197 7.15 -1.35 -5.69
CA SER A 197 6.07 -1.69 -4.78
C SER A 197 6.40 -2.95 -3.99
N HIS A 198 5.58 -3.27 -3.01
CA HIS A 198 5.74 -4.44 -2.14
C HIS A 198 4.38 -5.01 -1.75
N GLY A 199 4.38 -6.18 -1.09
CA GLY A 199 3.16 -6.83 -0.58
C GLY A 199 2.89 -8.20 -1.18
N CYS A 200 3.31 -8.49 -2.43
CA CYS A 200 3.39 -9.85 -2.90
C CYS A 200 4.68 -10.53 -2.42
N ARG A 201 4.74 -11.85 -2.48
CA ARG A 201 5.98 -12.60 -2.24
C ARG A 201 6.75 -12.70 -3.56
N PRO A 202 7.92 -12.05 -3.70
CA PRO A 202 8.72 -12.15 -4.91
C PRO A 202 9.16 -13.59 -5.17
N ALA A 203 9.21 -14.02 -6.44
CA ALA A 203 9.67 -15.34 -6.82
C ALA A 203 11.19 -15.48 -6.60
N ASN A 204 11.94 -14.41 -6.83
CA ASN A 204 13.38 -14.41 -6.61
C ASN A 204 13.71 -14.12 -5.13
N PRO A 205 14.37 -15.07 -4.41
CA PRO A 205 14.78 -14.85 -3.02
C PRO A 205 15.70 -13.64 -2.80
N ALA A 206 16.42 -13.17 -3.82
CA ALA A 206 17.26 -11.98 -3.71
C ALA A 206 16.45 -10.68 -3.46
N ASP A 207 15.15 -10.70 -3.77
CA ASP A 207 14.23 -9.58 -3.56
C ASP A 207 13.45 -9.68 -2.24
N TRP A 208 13.72 -10.73 -1.44
CA TRP A 208 13.07 -10.92 -0.15
C TRP A 208 13.66 -9.98 0.91
N PRO A 209 12.90 -9.70 1.99
CA PRO A 209 13.44 -8.97 3.14
C PRO A 209 14.61 -9.72 3.78
N VAL A 210 15.53 -8.96 4.36
CA VAL A 210 16.75 -9.49 4.96
C VAL A 210 16.76 -9.31 6.47
N LEU A 211 17.43 -10.24 7.17
CA LEU A 211 17.81 -10.12 8.57
C LEU A 211 19.30 -10.46 8.69
N ILE A 212 20.09 -9.53 9.24
CA ILE A 212 21.54 -9.65 9.38
C ILE A 212 21.90 -9.41 10.85
N THR A 213 22.67 -10.32 11.42
CA THR A 213 23.21 -10.22 12.79
C THR A 213 24.58 -10.84 12.87
N GLU A 214 25.44 -10.37 13.79
CA GLU A 214 26.69 -11.01 14.13
C GLU A 214 26.50 -12.30 14.95
N ARG A 215 25.36 -12.40 15.66
CA ARG A 215 25.01 -13.56 16.50
C ARG A 215 24.28 -14.61 15.66
N HIS A 216 25.02 -15.20 14.71
CA HIS A 216 24.45 -16.18 13.77
C HIS A 216 23.92 -17.44 14.49
N GLU A 217 24.41 -17.74 15.69
CA GLU A 217 23.92 -18.82 16.54
C GLU A 217 22.46 -18.66 16.98
N PHE A 218 21.90 -17.44 16.86
CA PHE A 218 20.49 -17.17 17.15
C PHE A 218 19.58 -17.37 15.92
N LEU A 219 20.17 -17.58 14.74
CA LEU A 219 19.42 -17.83 13.51
C LEU A 219 19.16 -19.34 13.36
N PRO A 220 17.89 -19.79 13.40
CA PRO A 220 17.57 -21.22 13.28
C PRO A 220 17.76 -21.75 11.86
N ALA A 221 17.76 -20.90 10.85
CA ALA A 221 17.96 -21.25 9.44
C ALA A 221 18.37 -20.04 8.60
N HIS A 222 18.82 -20.30 7.36
CA HIS A 222 19.12 -19.24 6.39
C HIS A 222 17.87 -18.54 5.82
N GLN A 223 16.74 -19.22 5.83
CA GLN A 223 15.45 -18.70 5.42
C GLN A 223 14.48 -18.82 6.59
N LEU A 224 13.81 -17.71 6.90
CA LEU A 224 12.95 -17.58 8.07
C LEU A 224 11.58 -17.02 7.66
N ASP A 225 10.55 -17.45 8.37
CA ASP A 225 9.28 -16.75 8.32
C ASP A 225 9.38 -15.44 9.13
N SER A 226 8.67 -14.39 8.69
CA SER A 226 8.68 -13.08 9.36
C SER A 226 8.24 -13.16 10.84
N THR A 227 7.41 -14.13 11.20
CA THR A 227 6.99 -14.38 12.57
C THR A 227 8.13 -14.83 13.49
N ALA A 228 9.20 -15.43 12.95
CA ALA A 228 10.37 -15.86 13.74
C ALA A 228 11.25 -14.68 14.21
N VAL A 229 11.10 -13.51 13.58
CA VAL A 229 11.90 -12.32 13.90
C VAL A 229 11.75 -11.91 15.37
N TYR A 230 10.54 -11.99 15.93
CA TYR A 230 10.30 -11.68 17.34
C TYR A 230 11.19 -12.51 18.27
N ASP A 231 11.22 -13.83 18.11
CA ASP A 231 12.00 -14.71 18.97
C ASP A 231 13.50 -14.50 18.80
N ILE A 232 13.94 -14.21 17.59
CA ILE A 232 15.34 -13.86 17.30
C ILE A 232 15.73 -12.58 18.04
N LEU A 233 14.95 -11.51 17.91
CA LEU A 233 15.22 -10.24 18.62
C LEU A 233 15.19 -10.42 20.13
N LYS A 234 14.22 -11.19 20.65
CA LYS A 234 14.14 -11.53 22.08
C LYS A 234 15.41 -12.19 22.58
N ARG A 235 15.96 -13.18 21.85
CA ARG A 235 17.23 -13.84 22.22
C ARG A 235 18.41 -12.86 22.26
N HIS A 236 18.43 -11.85 21.40
CA HIS A 236 19.45 -10.80 21.42
C HIS A 236 19.38 -9.93 22.68
N VAL A 237 18.19 -9.76 23.27
CA VAL A 237 17.97 -8.90 24.45
C VAL A 237 18.18 -9.66 25.77
N ILE A 238 17.62 -10.86 25.88
CA ILE A 238 17.58 -11.59 27.15
C ILE A 238 18.46 -12.86 27.17
N GLY A 239 19.15 -13.17 26.10
CA GLY A 239 19.94 -14.39 25.92
C GLY A 239 19.09 -15.60 25.46
N PRO A 240 19.75 -16.75 25.28
CA PRO A 240 19.11 -18.00 24.87
C PRO A 240 18.09 -18.53 25.87
#